data_a2c028709b902dcff21d04c1cbcffe9a
#
_entry.id   a2c028709b902dcff21d04c1cbcffe9a
#
_cell.length_a   1.000
_cell.length_b   1.000
_cell.length_c   1.000
_cell.angle_alpha   90.00
_cell.angle_beta   90.00
_cell.angle_gamma   90.00
#
_symmetry.space_group_name_H-M   'P 1'
#
loop_
_entity.id
_entity.type
_entity.pdbx_description
1 polymer ?
#
loop_
_entity_poly.entity_id
_entity_poly.type
_entity_poly.pdbx_seq_one_letter_code
_entity_poly.pdbx_strand_id
1 'polypeptide(L)'
;CGQQEQRAGGAVRSLRIRGGGAAAVEVALALRARGLKPKLLLRDSDLHLGSQAANQLGKRLLQAAGITVQKQSPEAAADLACTGSRAPHWLAASGLPSDPRGRLLTGASLQVLGHSGLFASGDCGVIADHPRPPSGVWAVRCAPTLAHNLTAAVVGRPLRPWRPQRWALQLLGDGGGLTRQPRALAFWGPWAFGPSPLLWRWKHHLDQRFMARFSGLKAMDQGRASPMACRGCAAKLASSPLQDALARNGLGGSTPGSAEDAAVIGQTLEGSHLLQSVDGFPALVDDAWLNARLTTLHACSDLWACGARVTTVQAVVTLPELAERLQADLLSDTLAGIQSVLDPLGAQLIGGHTLEARDNPGPPGHPGGLSLVLSVNGSTTAGEPWAKGPLRPGDGLLLSRPIGSGVLFAAAMAGSAQPAWIDAALLQMQQSQAALVELLARHGCRACTDVTGFGLLGHLGEMLGASPDPCRVVLKAAAIPALAGALPLLEQGWASSLAPSNARALALLEERIQLNGPAD
;
A
#
# COMPACT_ATOMS: atom_id res chain seq x y z
N CYS A 1 5.94 10.09 -16.17
CA CYS A 1 6.39 11.05 -17.21
C CYS A 1 7.71 11.76 -16.86
N GLY A 2 7.97 12.10 -15.60
CA GLY A 2 9.18 12.86 -15.21
C GLY A 2 10.52 12.13 -15.36
N GLN A 3 10.55 10.79 -15.27
CA GLN A 3 11.81 10.04 -15.36
C GLN A 3 12.37 9.84 -16.77
N GLN A 4 11.58 10.07 -17.82
CA GLN A 4 12.07 10.04 -19.20
C GLN A 4 12.64 11.40 -19.67
N GLU A 5 12.36 12.48 -18.97
CA GLU A 5 12.90 13.81 -19.29
C GLU A 5 14.41 13.95 -18.97
N GLN A 6 14.93 13.23 -17.97
CA GLN A 6 16.34 13.33 -17.55
C GLN A 6 17.33 12.52 -18.40
N ARG A 7 16.86 11.66 -19.33
CA ARG A 7 17.73 10.84 -20.19
C ARG A 7 17.99 11.39 -21.59
N ALA A 8 17.51 12.57 -21.94
CA ALA A 8 17.65 13.17 -23.27
C ALA A 8 18.66 14.31 -23.31
N GLY A 9 19.92 13.99 -23.13
CA GLY A 9 20.99 14.83 -23.67
C GLY A 9 21.08 14.61 -25.19
N GLY A 10 20.67 15.60 -26.03
CA GLY A 10 21.20 15.78 -27.37
C GLY A 10 20.34 15.49 -28.60
N ALA A 11 19.14 14.94 -28.58
CA ALA A 11 18.24 14.92 -29.75
C ALA A 11 16.78 15.01 -29.31
N VAL A 12 16.03 15.96 -29.85
CA VAL A 12 14.59 16.12 -29.58
C VAL A 12 13.86 14.85 -30.07
N ARG A 13 13.63 13.90 -29.17
CA ARG A 13 13.06 12.58 -29.48
C ARG A 13 11.61 12.74 -29.94
N SER A 14 11.27 12.18 -31.09
CA SER A 14 9.91 12.11 -31.58
C SER A 14 9.13 11.08 -30.74
N LEU A 15 8.09 11.52 -29.99
CA LEU A 15 7.22 10.66 -29.20
C LEU A 15 5.98 10.26 -30.00
N ARG A 16 5.70 8.96 -30.06
CA ARG A 16 4.55 8.40 -30.78
C ARG A 16 3.42 8.12 -29.78
N ILE A 17 2.28 8.80 -29.95
CA ILE A 17 1.09 8.67 -29.10
C ILE A 17 0.02 7.95 -29.90
N ARG A 18 -0.42 6.78 -29.44
CA ARG A 18 -1.53 6.05 -30.06
C ARG A 18 -2.84 6.47 -29.42
N GLY A 19 -3.80 6.90 -30.23
CA GLY A 19 -5.15 7.27 -29.82
C GLY A 19 -5.67 8.49 -30.55
N GLY A 20 -7.00 8.60 -30.69
CA GLY A 20 -7.69 9.70 -31.37
C GLY A 20 -8.70 10.43 -30.47
N GLY A 21 -8.81 10.05 -29.20
CA GLY A 21 -9.73 10.66 -28.23
C GLY A 21 -9.17 11.92 -27.56
N ALA A 22 -9.98 12.54 -26.69
CA ALA A 22 -9.65 13.76 -25.97
C ALA A 22 -8.31 13.66 -25.19
N ALA A 23 -8.09 12.56 -24.49
CA ALA A 23 -6.86 12.32 -23.73
C ALA A 23 -5.61 12.33 -24.63
N ALA A 24 -5.66 11.68 -25.79
CA ALA A 24 -4.54 11.66 -26.73
C ALA A 24 -4.19 13.06 -27.26
N VAL A 25 -5.22 13.85 -27.59
CA VAL A 25 -5.06 15.22 -28.09
C VAL A 25 -4.50 16.12 -26.99
N GLU A 26 -5.03 16.06 -25.78
CA GLU A 26 -4.59 16.88 -24.64
C GLU A 26 -3.13 16.57 -24.25
N VAL A 27 -2.76 15.29 -24.18
CA VAL A 27 -1.39 14.84 -23.89
C VAL A 27 -0.44 15.30 -25.00
N ALA A 28 -0.81 15.17 -26.28
CA ALA A 28 0.03 15.61 -27.38
C ALA A 28 0.28 17.13 -27.34
N LEU A 29 -0.76 17.94 -27.07
CA LEU A 29 -0.63 19.39 -26.92
C LEU A 29 0.23 19.77 -25.72
N ALA A 30 0.07 19.09 -24.58
CA ALA A 30 0.85 19.33 -23.37
C ALA A 30 2.34 18.99 -23.56
N LEU A 31 2.66 17.88 -24.21
CA LEU A 31 4.03 17.49 -24.54
C LEU A 31 4.67 18.46 -25.55
N ARG A 32 3.89 18.90 -26.51
CA ARG A 32 4.35 19.90 -27.47
C ARG A 32 4.69 21.23 -26.81
N ALA A 33 3.87 21.69 -25.86
CA ALA A 33 4.12 22.88 -25.07
C ALA A 33 5.40 22.82 -24.24
N ARG A 34 5.85 21.59 -23.88
CA ARG A 34 7.12 21.30 -23.19
C ARG A 34 8.33 21.14 -24.14
N GLY A 35 8.19 21.48 -25.42
CA GLY A 35 9.27 21.43 -26.39
C GLY A 35 9.50 20.05 -27.04
N LEU A 36 8.71 19.01 -26.69
CA LEU A 36 8.82 17.71 -27.33
C LEU A 36 8.17 17.70 -28.72
N LYS A 37 8.46 16.67 -29.53
CA LYS A 37 7.88 16.48 -30.87
C LYS A 37 6.93 15.28 -30.90
N PRO A 38 5.69 15.40 -30.35
CA PRO A 38 4.75 14.31 -30.41
C PRO A 38 4.21 14.07 -31.82
N LYS A 39 3.98 12.79 -32.15
CA LYS A 39 3.22 12.33 -33.33
C LYS A 39 2.01 11.56 -32.86
N LEU A 40 0.83 11.87 -33.42
CA LEU A 40 -0.40 11.18 -33.06
C LEU A 40 -0.68 10.08 -34.08
N LEU A 41 -0.83 8.83 -33.58
CA LEU A 41 -1.12 7.66 -34.39
C LEU A 41 -2.59 7.27 -34.21
N LEU A 42 -3.35 7.38 -35.30
CA LEU A 42 -4.77 7.05 -35.31
C LEU A 42 -4.99 5.66 -35.91
N ARG A 43 -5.98 4.92 -35.38
CA ARG A 43 -6.48 3.70 -35.99
C ARG A 43 -7.30 4.01 -37.26
N ASP A 44 -8.16 5.01 -37.14
CA ASP A 44 -9.06 5.47 -38.20
C ASP A 44 -8.52 6.76 -38.83
N SER A 45 -9.20 7.29 -39.84
CA SER A 45 -8.79 8.52 -40.53
C SER A 45 -9.11 9.80 -39.78
N ASP A 46 -9.84 9.74 -38.66
CA ASP A 46 -10.31 10.92 -37.92
C ASP A 46 -10.09 10.80 -36.42
N LEU A 47 -10.18 11.97 -35.74
CA LEU A 47 -10.25 12.05 -34.30
C LEU A 47 -11.61 11.57 -33.78
N HIS A 48 -11.67 11.20 -32.50
CA HIS A 48 -12.88 10.73 -31.83
C HIS A 48 -13.20 11.62 -30.62
N LEU A 49 -13.53 12.90 -30.87
CA LEU A 49 -13.85 13.89 -29.84
C LEU A 49 -15.36 14.05 -29.58
N GLY A 50 -16.17 13.14 -30.13
CA GLY A 50 -17.60 13.07 -29.86
C GLY A 50 -18.52 13.72 -30.89
N SER A 51 -18.00 14.65 -31.72
CA SER A 51 -18.76 15.25 -32.83
C SER A 51 -17.83 15.68 -33.98
N GLN A 52 -18.42 15.88 -35.17
CA GLN A 52 -17.66 16.35 -36.31
C GLN A 52 -17.05 17.75 -36.06
N ALA A 53 -17.79 18.64 -35.42
CA ALA A 53 -17.30 19.96 -35.05
C ALA A 53 -16.12 19.90 -34.07
N ALA A 54 -16.21 19.00 -33.06
CA ALA A 54 -15.13 18.77 -32.12
C ALA A 54 -13.88 18.21 -32.81
N ASN A 55 -14.04 17.24 -33.71
CA ASN A 55 -12.95 16.65 -34.48
C ASN A 55 -12.24 17.68 -35.35
N GLN A 56 -13.00 18.53 -36.07
CA GLN A 56 -12.43 19.61 -36.89
C GLN A 56 -11.65 20.62 -36.04
N LEU A 57 -12.20 21.01 -34.89
CA LEU A 57 -11.55 21.96 -34.01
C LEU A 57 -10.28 21.35 -33.37
N GLY A 58 -10.30 20.08 -32.97
CA GLY A 58 -9.14 19.34 -32.50
C GLY A 58 -8.03 19.24 -33.57
N LYS A 59 -8.38 18.93 -34.82
CA LYS A 59 -7.43 18.88 -35.94
C LYS A 59 -6.76 20.24 -36.16
N ARG A 60 -7.53 21.34 -36.15
CA ARG A 60 -6.99 22.69 -36.28
C ARG A 60 -5.97 23.03 -35.18
N LEU A 61 -6.25 22.64 -33.93
CA LEU A 61 -5.32 22.85 -32.83
C LEU A 61 -4.03 22.04 -32.98
N LEU A 62 -4.14 20.75 -33.32
CA LEU A 62 -2.97 19.91 -33.56
C LEU A 62 -2.11 20.46 -34.70
N GLN A 63 -2.73 20.89 -35.80
CA GLN A 63 -2.05 21.51 -36.94
C GLN A 63 -1.37 22.80 -36.54
N ALA A 64 -2.05 23.71 -35.81
CA ALA A 64 -1.49 24.95 -35.32
C ALA A 64 -0.31 24.74 -34.35
N ALA A 65 -0.31 23.65 -33.61
CA ALA A 65 0.78 23.25 -32.74
C ALA A 65 1.92 22.52 -33.49
N GLY A 66 1.80 22.26 -34.79
CA GLY A 66 2.78 21.51 -35.57
C GLY A 66 2.88 20.02 -35.18
N ILE A 67 1.78 19.44 -34.74
CA ILE A 67 1.72 18.03 -34.36
C ILE A 67 1.26 17.20 -35.56
N THR A 68 2.09 16.23 -35.96
CA THR A 68 1.77 15.35 -37.08
C THR A 68 0.76 14.30 -36.64
N VAL A 69 -0.31 14.12 -37.42
CA VAL A 69 -1.33 13.10 -37.24
C VAL A 69 -1.22 12.09 -38.39
N GLN A 70 -1.05 10.82 -38.07
CA GLN A 70 -0.86 9.75 -39.05
C GLN A 70 -1.83 8.58 -38.78
N LYS A 71 -2.40 8.01 -39.85
CA LYS A 71 -3.09 6.74 -39.77
C LYS A 71 -2.07 5.62 -39.74
N GLN A 72 -2.17 4.71 -38.79
CA GLN A 72 -1.28 3.57 -38.67
C GLN A 72 -2.02 2.31 -38.22
N SER A 73 -1.41 1.15 -38.51
CA SER A 73 -1.87 -0.16 -38.01
C SER A 73 -1.99 -0.15 -36.49
N PRO A 74 -2.98 -0.86 -35.89
CA PRO A 74 -3.11 -1.04 -34.45
C PRO A 74 -1.86 -1.62 -33.76
N GLU A 75 -1.03 -2.35 -34.50
CA GLU A 75 0.18 -3.00 -34.00
C GLU A 75 1.43 -2.12 -34.03
N ALA A 76 1.35 -0.95 -34.67
CA ALA A 76 2.50 -0.05 -34.75
C ALA A 76 3.00 0.33 -33.36
N ALA A 77 4.32 0.27 -33.14
CA ALA A 77 4.92 0.62 -31.86
C ALA A 77 4.59 2.08 -31.47
N ALA A 78 4.16 2.31 -30.25
CA ALA A 78 3.88 3.62 -29.68
C ALA A 78 4.56 3.76 -28.30
N ASP A 79 5.03 4.98 -28.01
CA ASP A 79 5.68 5.28 -26.73
C ASP A 79 4.63 5.57 -25.63
N LEU A 80 3.44 6.05 -26.03
CA LEU A 80 2.29 6.28 -25.15
C LEU A 80 1.01 5.74 -25.81
N ALA A 81 0.14 5.09 -25.01
CA ALA A 81 -1.16 4.61 -25.44
C ALA A 81 -2.29 5.35 -24.72
N CYS A 82 -3.10 6.10 -25.48
CA CYS A 82 -4.29 6.82 -25.04
C CYS A 82 -5.52 6.27 -25.78
N THR A 83 -5.72 4.94 -25.73
CA THR A 83 -6.72 4.21 -26.54
C THR A 83 -8.07 4.05 -25.86
N GLY A 84 -8.29 4.74 -24.75
CA GLY A 84 -9.49 4.61 -23.92
C GLY A 84 -9.36 3.46 -22.92
N SER A 85 -10.42 3.27 -22.13
CA SER A 85 -10.52 2.17 -21.17
C SER A 85 -11.23 0.95 -21.78
N ARG A 86 -10.85 -0.23 -21.32
CA ARG A 86 -11.51 -1.49 -21.60
C ARG A 86 -11.76 -2.19 -20.26
N ALA A 87 -12.90 -2.82 -20.11
CA ALA A 87 -13.16 -3.63 -18.93
C ALA A 87 -12.11 -4.76 -18.80
N PRO A 88 -11.69 -5.12 -17.58
CA PRO A 88 -10.78 -6.23 -17.34
C PRO A 88 -11.32 -7.53 -17.97
N HIS A 89 -10.45 -8.30 -18.60
CA HIS A 89 -10.85 -9.52 -19.33
C HIS A 89 -11.58 -10.54 -18.45
N TRP A 90 -11.22 -10.64 -17.19
CA TRP A 90 -11.84 -11.57 -16.24
C TRP A 90 -13.33 -11.28 -16.00
N LEU A 91 -13.83 -10.04 -16.21
CA LEU A 91 -15.26 -9.72 -16.10
C LEU A 91 -16.08 -10.46 -17.15
N ALA A 92 -15.64 -10.46 -18.40
CA ALA A 92 -16.29 -11.24 -19.46
C ALA A 92 -16.12 -12.76 -19.24
N ALA A 93 -14.98 -13.18 -18.71
CA ALA A 93 -14.70 -14.59 -18.42
C ALA A 93 -15.45 -15.13 -17.20
N SER A 94 -16.03 -14.27 -16.34
CA SER A 94 -16.78 -14.69 -15.14
C SER A 94 -18.15 -15.30 -15.43
N GLY A 95 -18.60 -15.32 -16.71
CA GLY A 95 -19.92 -15.80 -17.08
C GLY A 95 -21.08 -14.82 -16.81
N LEU A 96 -20.78 -13.63 -16.27
CA LEU A 96 -21.79 -12.60 -16.05
C LEU A 96 -22.23 -11.93 -17.38
N PRO A 97 -23.48 -11.47 -17.49
CA PRO A 97 -23.95 -10.76 -18.66
C PRO A 97 -23.07 -9.56 -18.99
N SER A 98 -22.46 -9.55 -20.17
CA SER A 98 -21.53 -8.51 -20.59
C SER A 98 -21.77 -8.04 -22.03
N ASP A 99 -21.35 -6.81 -22.33
CA ASP A 99 -21.36 -6.27 -23.69
C ASP A 99 -20.13 -6.78 -24.49
N PRO A 100 -20.06 -6.51 -25.81
CA PRO A 100 -18.92 -6.92 -26.64
C PRO A 100 -17.57 -6.32 -26.23
N ARG A 101 -17.56 -5.33 -25.34
CA ARG A 101 -16.35 -4.70 -24.77
C ARG A 101 -15.97 -5.27 -23.40
N GLY A 102 -16.70 -6.29 -22.92
CA GLY A 102 -16.48 -6.95 -21.64
C GLY A 102 -17.04 -6.20 -20.42
N ARG A 103 -17.87 -5.15 -20.63
CA ARG A 103 -18.53 -4.43 -19.53
C ARG A 103 -19.77 -5.18 -19.09
N LEU A 104 -20.00 -5.29 -17.79
CA LEU A 104 -21.18 -5.96 -17.23
C LEU A 104 -22.45 -5.20 -17.59
N LEU A 105 -23.47 -5.93 -18.06
CA LEU A 105 -24.79 -5.38 -18.34
C LEU A 105 -25.57 -5.18 -17.05
N THR A 106 -26.02 -3.96 -16.81
CA THR A 106 -26.82 -3.61 -15.62
C THR A 106 -28.19 -3.07 -15.99
N GLY A 107 -29.13 -3.18 -15.08
CA GLY A 107 -30.37 -2.42 -15.12
C GLY A 107 -30.18 -0.96 -14.70
N ALA A 108 -31.27 -0.18 -14.69
CA ALA A 108 -31.24 1.21 -14.25
C ALA A 108 -30.83 1.38 -12.77
N SER A 109 -31.00 0.37 -11.94
CA SER A 109 -30.52 0.35 -10.55
C SER A 109 -29.02 0.13 -10.40
N LEU A 110 -28.28 -0.05 -11.49
CA LEU A 110 -26.86 -0.43 -11.54
C LEU A 110 -26.58 -1.85 -11.04
N GLN A 111 -27.61 -2.66 -10.78
CA GLN A 111 -27.46 -4.09 -10.52
C GLN A 111 -27.15 -4.83 -11.82
N VAL A 112 -26.26 -5.81 -11.76
CA VAL A 112 -25.97 -6.72 -12.85
C VAL A 112 -27.22 -7.55 -13.17
N LEU A 113 -27.55 -7.67 -14.45
CA LEU A 113 -28.75 -8.38 -14.88
C LEU A 113 -28.73 -9.84 -14.39
N GLY A 114 -29.82 -10.26 -13.74
CA GLY A 114 -29.93 -11.60 -13.16
C GLY A 114 -29.25 -11.80 -11.80
N HIS A 115 -28.59 -10.77 -11.23
CA HIS A 115 -27.83 -10.90 -9.98
C HIS A 115 -28.17 -9.77 -9.00
N SER A 116 -28.99 -10.08 -7.99
CA SER A 116 -29.47 -9.09 -7.00
C SER A 116 -28.38 -8.55 -6.05
N GLY A 117 -27.31 -9.30 -5.84
CA GLY A 117 -26.20 -8.92 -4.95
C GLY A 117 -25.02 -8.24 -5.65
N LEU A 118 -25.02 -8.13 -6.99
CA LEU A 118 -23.91 -7.59 -7.76
C LEU A 118 -24.28 -6.25 -8.38
N PHE A 119 -23.37 -5.28 -8.26
CA PHE A 119 -23.50 -3.95 -8.86
C PHE A 119 -22.27 -3.65 -9.71
N ALA A 120 -22.47 -2.94 -10.82
CA ALA A 120 -21.37 -2.48 -11.66
C ALA A 120 -21.63 -1.05 -12.15
N SER A 121 -20.55 -0.25 -12.19
CA SER A 121 -20.60 1.15 -12.63
C SER A 121 -19.30 1.59 -13.29
N GLY A 122 -19.25 2.82 -13.79
CA GLY A 122 -18.05 3.37 -14.44
C GLY A 122 -17.71 2.58 -15.70
N ASP A 123 -16.40 2.32 -15.88
CA ASP A 123 -15.89 1.66 -17.09
C ASP A 123 -16.09 0.13 -17.09
N CYS A 124 -16.51 -0.44 -15.94
CA CYS A 124 -16.80 -1.87 -15.80
C CYS A 124 -18.26 -2.21 -16.05
N GLY A 125 -19.17 -1.25 -16.00
CA GLY A 125 -20.62 -1.46 -16.15
C GLY A 125 -21.25 -0.62 -17.24
N VAL A 126 -22.35 -1.11 -17.80
CA VAL A 126 -23.17 -0.38 -18.78
C VAL A 126 -24.65 -0.70 -18.59
N ILE A 127 -25.48 0.34 -18.53
CA ILE A 127 -26.93 0.14 -18.47
C ILE A 127 -27.43 -0.36 -19.84
N ALA A 128 -28.04 -1.54 -19.86
CA ALA A 128 -28.45 -2.23 -21.10
C ALA A 128 -29.38 -1.37 -21.96
N ASP A 129 -30.40 -0.74 -21.35
CA ASP A 129 -31.40 0.07 -22.05
C ASP A 129 -30.90 1.47 -22.43
N HIS A 130 -29.81 1.94 -21.83
CA HIS A 130 -29.29 3.28 -22.05
C HIS A 130 -27.76 3.26 -22.13
N PRO A 131 -27.13 2.53 -23.07
CA PRO A 131 -25.69 2.38 -23.14
C PRO A 131 -25.00 3.73 -23.39
N ARG A 132 -23.88 3.93 -22.67
CA ARG A 132 -23.00 5.10 -22.83
C ARG A 132 -21.56 4.64 -23.01
N PRO A 133 -20.75 5.39 -23.75
CA PRO A 133 -19.31 5.12 -23.82
C PRO A 133 -18.67 5.31 -22.44
N PRO A 134 -17.56 4.64 -22.16
CA PRO A 134 -16.78 4.85 -20.94
C PRO A 134 -16.41 6.32 -20.77
N SER A 135 -16.68 6.89 -19.61
CA SER A 135 -16.31 8.29 -19.29
C SER A 135 -16.45 8.55 -17.79
N GLY A 136 -15.46 9.25 -17.21
CA GLY A 136 -15.49 9.67 -15.83
C GLY A 136 -16.71 10.52 -15.44
N VAL A 137 -17.30 11.27 -16.39
CA VAL A 137 -18.51 12.08 -16.13
C VAL A 137 -19.69 11.21 -15.71
N TRP A 138 -19.93 10.11 -16.39
CA TRP A 138 -21.02 9.20 -16.03
C TRP A 138 -20.69 8.39 -14.79
N ALA A 139 -19.43 7.96 -14.63
CA ALA A 139 -18.95 7.26 -13.43
C ALA A 139 -19.19 8.11 -12.16
N VAL A 140 -18.76 9.38 -12.18
CA VAL A 140 -18.96 10.29 -11.04
C VAL A 140 -20.44 10.60 -10.77
N ARG A 141 -21.25 10.74 -11.81
CA ARG A 141 -22.68 11.07 -11.66
C ARG A 141 -23.55 9.91 -11.21
N CYS A 142 -23.19 8.66 -11.52
CA CYS A 142 -23.91 7.50 -11.02
C CYS A 142 -23.54 7.14 -9.57
N ALA A 143 -22.39 7.58 -9.06
CA ALA A 143 -21.89 7.21 -7.75
C ALA A 143 -22.86 7.46 -6.58
N PRO A 144 -23.59 8.60 -6.47
CA PRO A 144 -24.56 8.79 -5.40
C PRO A 144 -25.73 7.78 -5.45
N THR A 145 -26.18 7.41 -6.67
CA THR A 145 -27.23 6.39 -6.85
C THR A 145 -26.69 5.01 -6.49
N LEU A 146 -25.46 4.70 -6.90
CA LEU A 146 -24.81 3.43 -6.54
C LEU A 146 -24.67 3.30 -5.02
N ALA A 147 -24.15 4.32 -4.34
CA ALA A 147 -24.02 4.33 -2.89
C ALA A 147 -25.36 4.11 -2.18
N HIS A 148 -26.40 4.83 -2.62
CA HIS A 148 -27.75 4.64 -2.09
C HIS A 148 -28.25 3.21 -2.32
N ASN A 149 -28.06 2.66 -3.51
CA ASN A 149 -28.57 1.35 -3.87
C ASN A 149 -27.81 0.21 -3.17
N LEU A 150 -26.52 0.35 -2.95
CA LEU A 150 -25.75 -0.57 -2.13
C LEU A 150 -26.29 -0.62 -0.69
N THR A 151 -26.46 0.54 -0.06
CA THR A 151 -27.07 0.63 1.29
C THR A 151 -28.49 0.06 1.30
N ALA A 152 -29.33 0.39 0.30
CA ALA A 152 -30.70 -0.08 0.21
C ALA A 152 -30.77 -1.61 0.02
N ALA A 153 -29.88 -2.18 -0.79
CA ALA A 153 -29.82 -3.62 -1.00
C ALA A 153 -29.48 -4.39 0.29
N VAL A 154 -28.54 -3.86 1.08
CA VAL A 154 -28.16 -4.48 2.37
C VAL A 154 -29.32 -4.53 3.36
N VAL A 155 -30.15 -3.47 3.41
CA VAL A 155 -31.30 -3.38 4.34
C VAL A 155 -32.64 -3.79 3.73
N GLY A 156 -32.64 -4.38 2.53
CA GLY A 156 -33.85 -4.85 1.84
C GLY A 156 -34.81 -3.72 1.39
N ARG A 157 -34.33 -2.50 1.15
CA ARG A 157 -35.13 -1.36 0.67
C ARG A 157 -35.19 -1.27 -0.85
N PRO A 158 -36.22 -0.64 -1.44
CA PRO A 158 -36.32 -0.41 -2.86
C PRO A 158 -35.14 0.37 -3.43
N LEU A 159 -34.64 -0.05 -4.58
CA LEU A 159 -33.53 0.60 -5.28
C LEU A 159 -34.00 1.77 -6.13
N ARG A 160 -33.17 2.79 -6.28
CA ARG A 160 -33.42 3.97 -7.11
C ARG A 160 -32.85 3.76 -8.52
N PRO A 161 -33.62 4.11 -9.58
CA PRO A 161 -33.09 4.09 -10.94
C PRO A 161 -32.20 5.31 -11.19
N TRP A 162 -31.14 5.11 -11.94
CA TRP A 162 -30.31 6.17 -12.50
C TRP A 162 -30.44 6.18 -14.03
N ARG A 163 -30.68 7.38 -14.57
CA ARG A 163 -30.74 7.59 -16.02
C ARG A 163 -29.57 8.48 -16.44
N PRO A 164 -28.61 7.99 -17.26
CA PRO A 164 -27.50 8.79 -17.72
C PRO A 164 -27.98 9.89 -18.66
N GLN A 165 -27.46 11.11 -18.48
CA GLN A 165 -27.75 12.20 -19.42
C GLN A 165 -27.28 11.85 -20.84
N ARG A 166 -27.93 12.47 -21.82
CA ARG A 166 -27.66 12.20 -23.23
C ARG A 166 -26.23 12.58 -23.65
N TRP A 167 -25.72 13.70 -23.14
CA TRP A 167 -24.39 14.24 -23.48
C TRP A 167 -23.58 14.56 -22.23
N ALA A 168 -22.27 14.29 -22.31
CA ALA A 168 -21.30 14.70 -21.32
C ALA A 168 -20.55 15.94 -21.81
N LEU A 169 -20.38 16.93 -20.92
CA LEU A 169 -19.47 18.02 -21.19
C LEU A 169 -18.03 17.51 -21.11
N GLN A 170 -17.24 17.79 -22.13
CA GLN A 170 -15.80 17.51 -22.14
C GLN A 170 -15.06 18.83 -22.27
N LEU A 171 -14.07 19.05 -21.39
CA LEU A 171 -13.19 20.22 -21.42
C LEU A 171 -11.78 19.75 -21.71
N LEU A 172 -11.21 20.21 -22.82
CA LEU A 172 -9.89 19.82 -23.30
C LEU A 172 -8.94 21.02 -23.25
N GLY A 173 -7.80 20.86 -22.55
CA GLY A 173 -6.75 21.88 -22.48
C GLY A 173 -5.91 21.93 -23.76
N ASP A 174 -5.45 23.10 -24.15
CA ASP A 174 -4.63 23.31 -25.35
C ASP A 174 -3.11 23.20 -25.10
N GLY A 175 -2.69 22.74 -23.91
CA GLY A 175 -1.29 22.59 -23.53
C GLY A 175 -0.57 23.91 -23.19
N GLY A 176 -1.24 25.08 -23.23
CA GLY A 176 -0.67 26.34 -22.77
C GLY A 176 -0.36 26.33 -21.26
N GLY A 177 0.26 27.38 -20.76
CA GLY A 177 0.59 27.59 -19.36
C GLY A 177 2.08 27.59 -19.04
N LEU A 178 2.93 27.00 -19.89
CA LEU A 178 4.39 27.11 -19.77
C LEU A 178 4.95 28.22 -20.69
N THR A 179 4.37 28.39 -21.87
CA THR A 179 4.86 29.33 -22.91
C THR A 179 3.86 30.40 -23.27
N ARG A 180 2.59 30.25 -22.93
CA ARG A 180 1.51 31.20 -23.22
C ARG A 180 0.34 30.99 -22.24
N GLN A 181 -0.58 31.96 -22.21
CA GLN A 181 -1.81 31.84 -21.42
C GLN A 181 -2.59 30.59 -21.82
N PRO A 182 -2.92 29.69 -20.85
CA PRO A 182 -3.61 28.46 -21.14
C PRO A 182 -5.07 28.70 -21.59
N ARG A 183 -5.53 27.87 -22.51
CA ARG A 183 -6.89 27.90 -23.06
C ARG A 183 -7.48 26.51 -23.04
N ALA A 184 -8.80 26.43 -23.07
CA ALA A 184 -9.50 25.15 -23.22
C ALA A 184 -10.60 25.22 -24.27
N LEU A 185 -10.95 24.03 -24.76
CA LEU A 185 -12.10 23.77 -25.62
C LEU A 185 -13.19 23.13 -24.78
N ALA A 186 -14.44 23.37 -25.14
CA ALA A 186 -15.60 22.70 -24.57
C ALA A 186 -16.35 21.96 -25.67
N PHE A 187 -16.69 20.69 -25.43
CA PHE A 187 -17.51 19.86 -26.31
C PHE A 187 -18.77 19.42 -25.55
N TRP A 188 -19.92 19.64 -26.15
CA TRP A 188 -21.18 19.22 -25.57
C TRP A 188 -22.16 18.78 -26.67
N GLY A 189 -22.34 17.47 -26.80
CA GLY A 189 -23.09 16.87 -27.88
C GLY A 189 -22.54 17.29 -29.26
N PRO A 190 -23.36 17.89 -30.13
CA PRO A 190 -22.89 18.33 -31.45
C PRO A 190 -22.06 19.60 -31.44
N TRP A 191 -22.05 20.36 -30.33
CA TRP A 191 -21.41 21.69 -30.26
C TRP A 191 -19.97 21.60 -29.76
N ALA A 192 -19.13 22.48 -30.31
CA ALA A 192 -17.74 22.68 -29.93
C ALA A 192 -17.44 24.17 -29.84
N PHE A 193 -16.79 24.58 -28.74
CA PHE A 193 -16.48 25.98 -28.45
C PHE A 193 -15.02 26.13 -28.04
N GLY A 194 -14.46 27.31 -28.31
CA GLY A 194 -13.11 27.69 -27.96
C GLY A 194 -12.13 27.64 -29.12
N PRO A 195 -10.80 27.74 -28.87
CA PRO A 195 -10.15 27.75 -27.55
C PRO A 195 -10.31 29.11 -26.81
N SER A 196 -10.59 29.07 -25.50
CA SER A 196 -10.81 30.26 -24.67
C SER A 196 -10.12 30.17 -23.31
N PRO A 197 -9.51 31.31 -22.83
CA PRO A 197 -8.99 31.37 -21.45
C PRO A 197 -10.08 31.22 -20.37
N LEU A 198 -11.30 31.67 -20.65
CA LEU A 198 -12.43 31.54 -19.72
C LEU A 198 -12.82 30.06 -19.54
N LEU A 199 -12.84 29.30 -20.63
CA LEU A 199 -13.06 27.85 -20.57
C LEU A 199 -11.95 27.13 -19.80
N TRP A 200 -10.71 27.61 -19.90
CA TRP A 200 -9.62 27.07 -19.09
C TRP A 200 -9.80 27.36 -17.61
N ARG A 201 -10.16 28.61 -17.23
CA ARG A 201 -10.45 28.95 -15.83
C ARG A 201 -11.57 28.08 -15.28
N TRP A 202 -12.60 27.86 -16.08
CA TRP A 202 -13.72 27.00 -15.70
C TRP A 202 -13.30 25.53 -15.55
N LYS A 203 -12.54 24.98 -16.51
CA LYS A 203 -11.94 23.64 -16.42
C LYS A 203 -11.12 23.51 -15.12
N HIS A 204 -10.20 24.43 -14.92
CA HIS A 204 -9.32 24.44 -13.75
C HIS A 204 -10.11 24.49 -12.42
N HIS A 205 -11.13 25.34 -12.35
CA HIS A 205 -12.01 25.41 -11.18
C HIS A 205 -12.75 24.08 -10.93
N LEU A 206 -13.29 23.44 -11.97
CA LEU A 206 -13.95 22.15 -11.87
C LEU A 206 -13.00 21.04 -11.42
N ASP A 207 -11.81 21.00 -12.01
CA ASP A 207 -10.77 20.03 -11.66
C ASP A 207 -10.32 20.20 -10.21
N GLN A 208 -10.05 21.44 -9.77
CA GLN A 208 -9.70 21.73 -8.38
C GLN A 208 -10.82 21.38 -7.41
N ARG A 209 -12.07 21.73 -7.73
CA ARG A 209 -13.22 21.40 -6.89
C ARG A 209 -13.47 19.89 -6.81
N PHE A 210 -13.21 19.16 -7.89
CA PHE A 210 -13.29 17.70 -7.91
C PHE A 210 -12.17 17.09 -7.05
N MET A 211 -10.93 17.51 -7.27
CA MET A 211 -9.77 17.05 -6.51
C MET A 211 -9.86 17.40 -5.02
N ALA A 212 -10.43 18.56 -4.68
CA ALA A 212 -10.64 18.96 -3.29
C ALA A 212 -11.53 17.99 -2.48
N ARG A 213 -12.38 17.20 -3.15
CA ARG A 213 -13.16 16.14 -2.49
C ARG A 213 -12.30 14.95 -2.07
N PHE A 214 -11.17 14.75 -2.72
CA PHE A 214 -10.20 13.67 -2.43
C PHE A 214 -8.98 14.20 -1.69
N SER A 215 -8.77 15.51 -1.66
CA SER A 215 -7.73 16.20 -0.89
C SER A 215 -8.12 16.47 0.56
N GLY A 216 -9.19 15.85 1.06
CA GLY A 216 -9.42 15.66 2.49
C GLY A 216 -8.28 14.89 3.19
N LEU A 217 -7.48 14.14 2.44
CA LEU A 217 -6.05 14.01 2.69
C LEU A 217 -5.46 15.42 2.51
N LYS A 218 -5.21 16.16 3.60
CA LYS A 218 -4.42 17.39 3.56
C LYS A 218 -3.23 17.09 2.68
N ALA A 219 -3.13 17.74 1.51
CA ALA A 219 -1.89 17.82 0.78
C ALA A 219 -0.86 18.23 1.83
N MET A 220 0.13 17.38 2.08
CA MET A 220 1.15 17.64 3.07
C MET A 220 1.72 19.00 2.71
N ASP A 221 1.47 19.95 3.60
CA ASP A 221 1.98 21.30 3.51
C ASP A 221 3.50 21.17 3.37
N GLN A 222 4.08 21.64 2.26
CA GLN A 222 5.52 21.51 1.98
C GLN A 222 6.39 22.36 2.92
N GLY A 223 5.82 22.83 4.03
CA GLY A 223 6.46 23.60 5.07
C GLY A 223 6.34 22.96 6.46
N ARG A 224 7.16 21.96 6.78
CA ARG A 224 7.24 21.12 7.99
C ARG A 224 6.32 19.92 7.96
N ALA A 225 6.70 18.92 7.17
CA ALA A 225 6.18 17.57 7.30
C ALA A 225 6.52 17.07 8.72
N SER A 226 5.52 17.00 9.59
CA SER A 226 5.56 16.00 10.65
C SER A 226 5.73 14.66 9.93
N PRO A 227 6.79 13.89 10.19
CA PRO A 227 7.00 12.63 9.49
C PRO A 227 5.74 11.78 9.67
N MET A 228 5.20 11.28 8.56
CA MET A 228 4.03 10.42 8.58
C MET A 228 4.38 9.21 9.46
N ALA A 229 3.67 9.04 10.57
CA ALA A 229 3.92 7.94 11.48
C ALA A 229 3.64 6.62 10.75
N CYS A 230 4.65 5.76 10.61
CA CYS A 230 4.49 4.45 10.04
C CYS A 230 3.54 3.60 10.89
N ARG A 231 2.77 2.73 10.24
CA ARG A 231 1.91 1.73 10.87
C ARG A 231 2.69 0.42 11.09
N GLY A 232 2.02 -0.57 11.68
CA GLY A 232 2.63 -1.86 11.97
C GLY A 232 3.70 -1.75 13.07
N CYS A 233 4.71 -2.58 13.04
CA CYS A 233 5.79 -2.62 14.05
C CYS A 233 6.59 -1.31 14.17
N ALA A 234 6.57 -0.44 13.15
CA ALA A 234 7.18 0.89 13.22
C ALA A 234 6.36 1.90 14.06
N ALA A 235 5.17 1.54 14.52
CA ALA A 235 4.40 2.33 15.49
C ALA A 235 4.86 2.14 16.94
N LYS A 236 5.88 1.30 17.20
CA LYS A 236 6.47 1.14 18.53
C LYS A 236 7.05 2.48 19.05
N LEU A 237 6.96 2.68 20.36
CA LEU A 237 7.64 3.77 21.02
C LEU A 237 9.17 3.60 20.84
N ALA A 238 9.88 4.70 20.63
CA ALA A 238 11.33 4.67 20.58
C ALA A 238 11.91 4.12 21.91
N SER A 239 13.07 3.45 21.85
CA SER A 239 13.65 2.76 23.01
C SER A 239 13.94 3.70 24.19
N SER A 240 14.45 4.93 23.94
CA SER A 240 14.85 5.81 25.04
C SER A 240 13.68 6.28 25.93
N PRO A 241 12.51 6.75 25.42
CA PRO A 241 11.37 7.07 26.29
C PRO A 241 10.87 5.87 27.09
N LEU A 242 10.93 4.67 26.52
CA LEU A 242 10.53 3.44 27.22
C LEU A 242 11.50 3.13 28.36
N GLN A 243 12.80 3.14 28.09
CA GLN A 243 13.84 2.90 29.09
C GLN A 243 13.79 3.92 30.23
N ASP A 244 13.59 5.22 29.91
CA ASP A 244 13.44 6.28 30.91
C ASP A 244 12.22 6.05 31.81
N ALA A 245 11.10 5.61 31.23
CA ALA A 245 9.88 5.31 31.98
C ALA A 245 10.07 4.09 32.91
N LEU A 246 10.68 3.01 32.40
CA LEU A 246 10.99 1.81 33.18
C LEU A 246 11.94 2.13 34.32
N ALA A 247 13.03 2.88 34.06
CA ALA A 247 14.01 3.27 35.06
C ALA A 247 13.40 4.12 36.18
N ARG A 248 12.54 5.11 35.85
CA ARG A 248 11.86 5.96 36.84
C ARG A 248 10.94 5.17 37.77
N ASN A 249 10.43 4.05 37.32
CA ASN A 249 9.53 3.18 38.11
C ASN A 249 10.22 1.96 38.72
N GLY A 250 11.55 1.87 38.61
CA GLY A 250 12.30 0.73 39.15
C GLY A 250 12.03 -0.59 38.46
N LEU A 251 11.45 -0.55 37.23
CA LEU A 251 11.07 -1.73 36.45
C LEU A 251 12.16 -2.09 35.41
N GLY A 252 13.16 -1.26 35.23
CA GLY A 252 14.32 -1.57 34.39
C GLY A 252 15.22 -2.58 35.10
N GLY A 253 15.54 -3.71 34.47
CA GLY A 253 16.58 -4.62 34.98
C GLY A 253 17.90 -3.90 35.14
N SER A 254 18.73 -4.36 36.06
CA SER A 254 20.01 -3.75 36.46
C SER A 254 21.06 -3.68 35.34
N THR A 255 20.80 -4.23 34.18
CA THR A 255 21.69 -4.22 33.01
C THR A 255 20.90 -3.74 31.76
N PRO A 256 21.34 -2.66 31.05
CA PRO A 256 20.80 -2.29 29.77
C PRO A 256 20.97 -3.47 28.79
N GLY A 257 19.87 -3.95 28.18
CA GLY A 257 19.88 -5.06 27.22
C GLY A 257 19.54 -6.42 27.80
N SER A 258 19.09 -6.51 29.06
CA SER A 258 18.74 -7.78 29.71
C SER A 258 17.29 -8.25 29.50
N ALA A 259 16.48 -7.53 28.72
CA ALA A 259 15.12 -7.98 28.40
C ALA A 259 15.15 -8.95 27.22
N GLU A 260 14.78 -10.19 27.48
CA GLU A 260 14.57 -11.21 26.42
C GLU A 260 13.29 -10.92 25.64
N ASP A 261 13.12 -11.57 24.47
CA ASP A 261 11.96 -11.36 23.61
C ASP A 261 10.66 -11.88 24.25
N ALA A 262 10.75 -12.94 25.07
CA ALA A 262 9.64 -13.43 25.88
C ALA A 262 10.04 -13.65 27.34
N ALA A 263 9.10 -13.42 28.25
CA ALA A 263 9.30 -13.63 29.67
C ALA A 263 9.04 -15.09 30.07
N VAL A 264 9.92 -15.65 30.89
CA VAL A 264 9.68 -16.93 31.57
C VAL A 264 8.69 -16.70 32.71
N ILE A 265 7.53 -17.35 32.67
CA ILE A 265 6.46 -17.21 33.65
C ILE A 265 6.32 -18.42 34.55
N GLY A 266 7.06 -19.50 34.29
CA GLY A 266 7.05 -20.71 35.09
C GLY A 266 7.73 -21.88 34.41
N GLN A 267 7.61 -23.06 35.03
CA GLN A 267 8.07 -24.33 34.47
C GLN A 267 6.99 -25.41 34.63
N THR A 268 6.95 -26.32 33.67
CA THR A 268 6.13 -27.54 33.80
C THR A 268 6.78 -28.54 34.76
N LEU A 269 6.03 -29.52 35.20
CA LEU A 269 6.56 -30.63 36.03
C LEU A 269 7.64 -31.45 35.32
N GLU A 270 7.66 -31.39 33.99
CA GLU A 270 8.64 -32.05 33.11
C GLU A 270 9.88 -31.22 32.86
N GLY A 271 9.95 -29.99 33.42
CA GLY A 271 11.11 -29.09 33.31
C GLY A 271 11.11 -28.20 32.10
N SER A 272 10.05 -28.16 31.26
CA SER A 272 9.92 -27.20 30.18
C SER A 272 9.59 -25.80 30.70
N HIS A 273 10.21 -24.77 30.17
CA HIS A 273 9.91 -23.38 30.56
C HIS A 273 8.63 -22.90 29.86
N LEU A 274 7.78 -22.24 30.63
CA LEU A 274 6.59 -21.56 30.15
C LEU A 274 6.96 -20.10 29.84
N LEU A 275 6.66 -19.66 28.63
CA LEU A 275 6.97 -18.31 28.16
C LEU A 275 5.72 -17.54 27.77
N GLN A 276 5.78 -16.23 27.95
CA GLN A 276 4.75 -15.29 27.53
C GLN A 276 5.37 -14.05 26.88
N SER A 277 4.76 -13.59 25.79
CA SER A 277 5.01 -12.28 25.21
C SER A 277 3.70 -11.56 24.92
N VAL A 278 3.76 -10.24 24.81
CA VAL A 278 2.65 -9.39 24.38
C VAL A 278 3.16 -8.45 23.29
N ASP A 279 2.65 -8.61 22.08
CA ASP A 279 2.97 -7.71 20.97
C ASP A 279 1.72 -7.41 20.12
N GLY A 280 1.79 -6.33 19.37
CA GLY A 280 0.73 -5.90 18.48
C GLY A 280 0.93 -4.49 17.98
N PHE A 281 0.10 -4.10 17.03
CA PHE A 281 0.21 -2.78 16.41
C PHE A 281 -1.10 -2.35 15.72
N PRO A 282 -1.24 -1.04 15.41
CA PRO A 282 -2.27 -0.55 14.50
C PRO A 282 -2.16 -1.21 13.12
N ALA A 283 -3.28 -1.42 12.45
CA ALA A 283 -3.34 -2.12 11.17
C ALA A 283 -2.30 -1.59 10.17
N LEU A 284 -1.46 -2.48 9.66
CA LEU A 284 -0.46 -2.20 8.62
C LEU A 284 -1.12 -2.10 7.25
N VAL A 285 -2.10 -2.96 6.98
CA VAL A 285 -2.88 -3.05 5.75
C VAL A 285 -4.37 -2.96 6.05
N ASP A 286 -5.16 -2.56 5.05
CA ASP A 286 -6.61 -2.36 5.22
C ASP A 286 -7.42 -3.68 5.21
N ASP A 287 -6.85 -4.77 4.69
CA ASP A 287 -7.42 -6.12 4.75
C ASP A 287 -7.31 -6.67 6.18
N ALA A 288 -8.42 -6.84 6.87
CA ALA A 288 -8.46 -7.26 8.27
C ALA A 288 -7.93 -8.67 8.49
N TRP A 289 -8.23 -9.61 7.59
CA TRP A 289 -7.74 -10.97 7.64
C TRP A 289 -6.21 -11.01 7.48
N LEU A 290 -5.71 -10.35 6.45
CA LEU A 290 -4.27 -10.29 6.18
C LEU A 290 -3.52 -9.57 7.31
N ASN A 291 -4.05 -8.44 7.78
CA ASN A 291 -3.47 -7.72 8.90
C ASN A 291 -3.38 -8.58 10.16
N ALA A 292 -4.45 -9.29 10.49
CA ALA A 292 -4.48 -10.17 11.66
C ALA A 292 -3.50 -11.35 11.51
N ARG A 293 -3.40 -11.93 10.33
CA ARG A 293 -2.40 -12.97 10.03
C ARG A 293 -0.98 -12.45 10.23
N LEU A 294 -0.64 -11.28 9.70
CA LEU A 294 0.68 -10.67 9.84
C LEU A 294 1.00 -10.33 11.30
N THR A 295 0.03 -9.75 12.02
CA THR A 295 0.19 -9.40 13.44
C THR A 295 0.40 -10.65 14.30
N THR A 296 -0.34 -11.74 14.02
CA THR A 296 -0.21 -12.99 14.76
C THR A 296 1.16 -13.64 14.52
N LEU A 297 1.63 -13.69 13.27
CA LEU A 297 2.98 -14.19 12.96
C LEU A 297 4.08 -13.37 13.65
N HIS A 298 3.89 -12.04 13.71
CA HIS A 298 4.81 -11.15 14.39
C HIS A 298 4.81 -11.37 15.92
N ALA A 299 3.64 -11.47 16.55
CA ALA A 299 3.57 -11.74 17.99
C ALA A 299 4.09 -13.12 18.38
N CYS A 300 3.98 -14.12 17.49
CA CYS A 300 4.56 -15.43 17.70
C CYS A 300 6.10 -15.45 17.56
N SER A 301 6.71 -14.47 16.86
CA SER A 301 8.14 -14.47 16.61
C SER A 301 8.99 -14.34 17.86
N ASP A 302 8.51 -13.63 18.88
CA ASP A 302 9.18 -13.52 20.19
C ASP A 302 9.38 -14.90 20.85
N LEU A 303 8.36 -15.75 20.79
CA LEU A 303 8.47 -17.10 21.35
C LEU A 303 9.39 -17.99 20.52
N TRP A 304 9.31 -17.88 19.20
CA TRP A 304 10.21 -18.63 18.30
C TRP A 304 11.66 -18.20 18.48
N ALA A 305 11.92 -16.90 18.71
CA ALA A 305 13.25 -16.39 19.01
C ALA A 305 13.79 -16.96 20.34
N CYS A 306 12.93 -17.29 21.29
CA CYS A 306 13.28 -17.98 22.54
C CYS A 306 13.31 -19.52 22.41
N GLY A 307 13.14 -20.09 21.22
CA GLY A 307 13.16 -21.54 21.02
C GLY A 307 11.89 -22.26 21.52
N ALA A 308 10.80 -21.53 21.70
CA ALA A 308 9.53 -22.07 22.21
C ALA A 308 8.51 -22.35 21.11
N ARG A 309 7.61 -23.28 21.38
CA ARG A 309 6.40 -23.53 20.60
C ARG A 309 5.24 -22.73 21.17
N VAL A 310 4.47 -22.09 20.31
CA VAL A 310 3.24 -21.39 20.67
C VAL A 310 2.16 -22.41 21.02
N THR A 311 1.44 -22.21 22.13
CA THR A 311 0.37 -23.09 22.58
C THR A 311 -0.98 -22.41 22.68
N THR A 312 -1.02 -21.19 23.23
CA THR A 312 -2.27 -20.43 23.39
C THR A 312 -2.07 -18.95 23.13
N VAL A 313 -3.13 -18.30 22.70
CA VAL A 313 -3.15 -16.87 22.39
C VAL A 313 -4.41 -16.23 22.97
N GLN A 314 -4.28 -15.01 23.47
CA GLN A 314 -5.40 -14.11 23.76
C GLN A 314 -5.27 -12.86 22.90
N ALA A 315 -6.40 -12.32 22.45
CA ALA A 315 -6.42 -11.18 21.53
C ALA A 315 -7.17 -9.98 22.10
N VAL A 316 -6.59 -8.80 22.03
CA VAL A 316 -7.30 -7.53 22.21
C VAL A 316 -7.49 -6.90 20.84
N VAL A 317 -8.74 -6.81 20.40
CA VAL A 317 -9.09 -6.25 19.09
C VAL A 317 -9.78 -4.91 19.30
N THR A 318 -9.20 -3.84 18.77
CA THR A 318 -9.85 -2.53 18.72
C THR A 318 -10.44 -2.33 17.32
N LEU A 319 -11.75 -2.12 17.26
CA LEU A 319 -12.50 -1.92 16.02
C LEU A 319 -12.83 -0.44 15.83
N PRO A 320 -12.88 0.07 14.59
CA PRO A 320 -13.40 1.40 14.33
C PRO A 320 -14.89 1.49 14.65
N GLU A 321 -15.37 2.71 14.92
CA GLU A 321 -16.80 2.98 15.07
C GLU A 321 -17.49 2.81 13.71
N LEU A 322 -18.28 1.76 13.57
CA LEU A 322 -18.99 1.35 12.37
C LEU A 322 -20.39 0.83 12.75
N ALA A 323 -21.25 0.61 11.74
CA ALA A 323 -22.50 -0.12 11.96
C ALA A 323 -22.20 -1.54 12.48
N GLU A 324 -23.00 -2.05 13.43
CA GLU A 324 -22.80 -3.34 14.14
C GLU A 324 -22.47 -4.51 13.20
N ARG A 325 -23.16 -4.59 12.05
CA ARG A 325 -22.91 -5.64 11.07
C ARG A 325 -21.49 -5.55 10.49
N LEU A 326 -21.03 -4.35 10.17
CA LEU A 326 -19.67 -4.16 9.62
C LEU A 326 -18.60 -4.42 10.69
N GLN A 327 -18.88 -4.10 11.96
CA GLN A 327 -18.00 -4.46 13.07
C GLN A 327 -17.93 -5.98 13.24
N ALA A 328 -19.07 -6.69 13.14
CA ALA A 328 -19.10 -8.14 13.21
C ALA A 328 -18.33 -8.80 12.06
N ASP A 329 -18.50 -8.30 10.81
CA ASP A 329 -17.78 -8.80 9.65
C ASP A 329 -16.26 -8.57 9.81
N LEU A 330 -15.85 -7.37 10.22
CA LEU A 330 -14.45 -7.00 10.44
C LEU A 330 -13.81 -7.82 11.56
N LEU A 331 -14.55 -8.08 12.65
CA LEU A 331 -14.09 -8.94 13.74
C LEU A 331 -13.96 -10.39 13.26
N SER A 332 -14.93 -10.89 12.49
CA SER A 332 -14.89 -12.24 11.93
C SER A 332 -13.65 -12.45 11.06
N ASP A 333 -13.35 -11.50 10.15
CA ASP A 333 -12.14 -11.55 9.31
C ASP A 333 -10.87 -11.49 10.15
N THR A 334 -10.84 -10.65 11.19
CA THR A 334 -9.71 -10.57 12.12
C THR A 334 -9.48 -11.91 12.84
N LEU A 335 -10.53 -12.53 13.37
CA LEU A 335 -10.44 -13.82 14.05
C LEU A 335 -10.00 -14.93 13.08
N ALA A 336 -10.53 -14.96 11.87
CA ALA A 336 -10.13 -15.92 10.84
C ALA A 336 -8.65 -15.73 10.44
N GLY A 337 -8.16 -14.51 10.39
CA GLY A 337 -6.74 -14.21 10.16
C GLY A 337 -5.84 -14.76 11.28
N ILE A 338 -6.24 -14.60 12.54
CA ILE A 338 -5.54 -15.20 13.70
C ILE A 338 -5.53 -16.72 13.58
N GLN A 339 -6.68 -17.35 13.37
CA GLN A 339 -6.81 -18.81 13.26
C GLN A 339 -5.97 -19.37 12.13
N SER A 340 -5.86 -18.67 11.00
CA SER A 340 -5.03 -19.09 9.86
C SER A 340 -3.55 -19.30 10.20
N VAL A 341 -3.08 -18.72 11.31
CA VAL A 341 -1.72 -18.94 11.86
C VAL A 341 -1.73 -20.01 12.94
N LEU A 342 -2.72 -19.99 13.84
CA LEU A 342 -2.74 -20.87 15.01
C LEU A 342 -3.07 -22.32 14.66
N ASP A 343 -3.99 -22.56 13.73
CA ASP A 343 -4.41 -23.93 13.35
C ASP A 343 -3.22 -24.78 12.87
N PRO A 344 -2.35 -24.33 11.94
CA PRO A 344 -1.17 -25.09 11.54
C PRO A 344 -0.15 -25.33 12.66
N LEU A 345 -0.17 -24.51 13.72
CA LEU A 345 0.70 -24.64 14.88
C LEU A 345 0.13 -25.57 15.94
N GLY A 346 -1.14 -25.98 15.83
CA GLY A 346 -1.86 -26.66 16.88
C GLY A 346 -2.10 -25.79 18.12
N ALA A 347 -2.04 -24.48 17.97
CA ALA A 347 -2.25 -23.49 19.02
C ALA A 347 -3.71 -23.04 19.09
N GLN A 348 -4.15 -22.53 20.22
CA GLN A 348 -5.54 -22.16 20.45
C GLN A 348 -5.70 -20.67 20.79
N LEU A 349 -6.70 -20.03 20.20
CA LEU A 349 -7.21 -18.75 20.66
C LEU A 349 -8.15 -19.01 21.85
N ILE A 350 -7.70 -18.69 23.07
CA ILE A 350 -8.41 -19.04 24.30
C ILE A 350 -9.29 -17.93 24.86
N GLY A 351 -9.32 -16.77 24.21
CA GLY A 351 -10.14 -15.64 24.62
C GLY A 351 -9.54 -14.31 24.20
N GLY A 352 -10.06 -13.24 24.78
CA GLY A 352 -9.59 -11.90 24.49
C GLY A 352 -10.57 -10.82 24.91
N HIS A 353 -10.38 -9.62 24.39
CA HIS A 353 -11.23 -8.46 24.63
C HIS A 353 -11.45 -7.67 23.33
N THR A 354 -12.62 -7.03 23.22
CA THR A 354 -12.94 -6.17 22.10
C THR A 354 -13.20 -4.75 22.58
N LEU A 355 -12.63 -3.77 21.87
CA LEU A 355 -12.78 -2.36 22.14
C LEU A 355 -13.30 -1.64 20.89
N GLU A 356 -13.97 -0.52 21.08
CA GLU A 356 -14.34 0.39 20.02
C GLU A 356 -13.46 1.65 20.09
N ALA A 357 -12.89 2.05 18.97
CA ALA A 357 -12.04 3.25 18.86
C ALA A 357 -12.94 4.49 18.77
N ARG A 358 -13.32 5.07 19.91
CA ARG A 358 -14.25 6.20 19.98
C ARG A 358 -13.61 7.55 19.67
N ASP A 359 -12.31 7.69 19.91
CA ASP A 359 -11.60 8.99 19.91
C ASP A 359 -10.74 9.24 18.67
N ASN A 360 -10.71 8.34 17.70
CA ASN A 360 -9.88 8.49 16.51
C ASN A 360 -10.68 8.12 15.25
N PRO A 361 -11.58 9.00 14.79
CA PRO A 361 -12.14 8.85 13.47
C PRO A 361 -10.97 9.00 12.49
N GLY A 362 -10.53 7.89 11.89
CA GLY A 362 -9.55 7.93 10.81
C GLY A 362 -9.99 8.87 9.69
N PRO A 363 -9.10 9.26 8.79
CA PRO A 363 -9.47 10.07 7.64
C PRO A 363 -10.64 9.43 6.90
N PRO A 364 -11.59 10.21 6.32
CA PRO A 364 -12.72 9.69 5.58
C PRO A 364 -12.27 8.67 4.52
N GLY A 365 -12.79 7.44 4.62
CA GLY A 365 -12.44 6.33 3.70
C GLY A 365 -11.35 5.37 4.19
N HIS A 366 -10.74 5.62 5.34
CA HIS A 366 -9.90 4.62 6.01
C HIS A 366 -10.55 4.18 7.32
N PRO A 367 -10.67 2.88 7.61
CA PRO A 367 -11.08 2.40 8.92
C PRO A 367 -9.94 2.70 9.92
N GLY A 368 -9.78 3.97 10.28
CA GLY A 368 -8.90 4.35 11.37
C GLY A 368 -9.39 3.67 12.64
N GLY A 369 -8.46 3.08 13.39
CA GLY A 369 -8.80 2.48 14.67
C GLY A 369 -8.78 0.95 14.74
N LEU A 370 -8.62 0.21 13.63
CA LEU A 370 -8.32 -1.23 13.73
C LEU A 370 -6.92 -1.41 14.31
N SER A 371 -6.85 -2.06 15.45
CA SER A 371 -5.58 -2.53 16.03
C SER A 371 -5.76 -3.90 16.65
N LEU A 372 -4.69 -4.66 16.68
CA LEU A 372 -4.65 -6.00 17.24
C LEU A 372 -3.44 -6.13 18.14
N VAL A 373 -3.66 -6.56 19.38
CA VAL A 373 -2.64 -6.90 20.35
C VAL A 373 -2.88 -8.35 20.79
N LEU A 374 -1.82 -9.14 20.84
CA LEU A 374 -1.88 -10.54 21.19
C LEU A 374 -0.98 -10.81 22.40
N SER A 375 -1.52 -11.49 23.39
CA SER A 375 -0.74 -12.17 24.42
C SER A 375 -0.53 -13.61 23.97
N VAL A 376 0.72 -13.97 23.72
CA VAL A 376 1.12 -15.27 23.19
C VAL A 376 1.82 -16.07 24.27
N ASN A 377 1.37 -17.29 24.49
CA ASN A 377 1.95 -18.21 25.46
C ASN A 377 2.49 -19.44 24.75
N GLY A 378 3.55 -20.00 25.31
CA GLY A 378 4.16 -21.20 24.78
C GLY A 378 5.11 -21.85 25.74
N SER A 379 5.79 -22.90 25.30
CA SER A 379 6.76 -23.61 26.10
C SER A 379 7.96 -24.05 25.27
N THR A 380 9.12 -24.14 25.93
CA THR A 380 10.28 -24.82 25.34
C THR A 380 10.01 -26.33 25.24
N THR A 381 10.59 -26.97 24.23
CA THR A 381 10.47 -28.42 24.05
C THR A 381 11.42 -29.19 24.98
N ALA A 382 12.55 -28.63 25.31
CA ALA A 382 13.52 -29.14 26.28
C ALA A 382 14.57 -28.05 26.60
N GLY A 383 15.06 -28.01 27.83
CA GLY A 383 16.13 -27.12 28.26
C GLY A 383 15.75 -25.65 28.41
N GLU A 384 16.77 -24.84 28.60
CA GLU A 384 16.64 -23.38 28.78
C GLU A 384 16.15 -22.69 27.49
N PRO A 385 15.34 -21.62 27.59
CA PRO A 385 15.03 -20.77 26.46
C PRO A 385 16.30 -20.21 25.81
N TRP A 386 16.26 -19.98 24.51
CA TRP A 386 17.32 -19.21 23.87
C TRP A 386 17.26 -17.77 24.35
N ALA A 387 18.43 -17.19 24.56
CA ALA A 387 18.60 -15.81 24.99
C ALA A 387 19.16 -14.94 23.85
N LYS A 388 19.17 -13.65 24.01
CA LYS A 388 19.85 -12.73 23.08
C LYS A 388 21.38 -12.89 23.07
N GLY A 389 21.95 -13.46 24.14
CA GLY A 389 23.38 -13.70 24.28
C GLY A 389 23.69 -14.82 25.32
N PRO A 390 24.95 -15.05 25.63
CA PRO A 390 26.14 -14.36 25.09
C PRO A 390 26.58 -14.88 23.71
N LEU A 391 26.99 -13.94 22.85
CA LEU A 391 27.71 -14.23 21.62
C LEU A 391 29.15 -14.66 21.95
N ARG A 392 29.74 -15.54 21.15
CA ARG A 392 31.10 -16.06 21.35
C ARG A 392 31.97 -15.79 20.11
N PRO A 393 33.27 -15.57 20.29
CA PRO A 393 34.18 -15.48 19.15
C PRO A 393 34.06 -16.72 18.23
N GLY A 394 33.92 -16.49 16.94
CA GLY A 394 33.72 -17.54 15.93
C GLY A 394 32.26 -17.92 15.67
N ASP A 395 31.30 -17.39 16.40
CA ASP A 395 29.89 -17.57 16.07
C ASP A 395 29.56 -16.94 14.72
N GLY A 396 28.77 -17.66 13.90
CA GLY A 396 28.23 -17.14 12.64
C GLY A 396 26.85 -16.51 12.88
N LEU A 397 26.61 -15.33 12.30
CA LEU A 397 25.30 -14.68 12.32
C LEU A 397 24.47 -15.16 11.11
N LEU A 398 23.28 -15.65 11.37
CA LEU A 398 22.31 -16.05 10.35
C LEU A 398 21.12 -15.12 10.36
N LEU A 399 20.73 -14.62 9.20
CA LEU A 399 19.49 -13.87 9.00
C LEU A 399 18.51 -14.73 8.21
N SER A 400 17.38 -15.07 8.81
CA SER A 400 16.41 -16.03 8.24
C SER A 400 15.62 -15.49 7.04
N ARG A 401 15.57 -14.15 6.88
CA ARG A 401 14.79 -13.47 5.84
C ARG A 401 15.45 -12.19 5.36
N PRO A 402 15.15 -11.76 4.12
CA PRO A 402 15.47 -10.40 3.69
C PRO A 402 14.77 -9.34 4.56
N ILE A 403 15.46 -8.21 4.75
CA ILE A 403 14.97 -7.06 5.52
C ILE A 403 14.58 -5.90 4.60
N GLY A 404 13.95 -4.85 5.18
CA GLY A 404 13.58 -3.64 4.44
C GLY A 404 12.07 -3.36 4.38
N SER A 405 11.22 -4.13 5.08
CA SER A 405 9.77 -3.92 5.13
C SER A 405 9.41 -2.49 5.60
N GLY A 406 10.11 -1.94 6.60
CA GLY A 406 9.87 -0.58 7.09
C GLY A 406 10.04 0.49 6.00
N VAL A 407 11.02 0.34 5.12
CA VAL A 407 11.25 1.25 3.98
C VAL A 407 10.14 1.11 2.94
N LEU A 408 9.79 -0.13 2.59
CA LEU A 408 8.75 -0.44 1.61
C LEU A 408 7.40 0.13 2.03
N PHE A 409 6.97 -0.12 3.26
CA PHE A 409 5.68 0.36 3.75
C PHE A 409 5.66 1.88 3.99
N ALA A 410 6.77 2.51 4.40
CA ALA A 410 6.89 3.96 4.45
C ALA A 410 6.69 4.60 3.07
N ALA A 411 7.34 4.07 2.03
CA ALA A 411 7.16 4.52 0.66
C ALA A 411 5.76 4.20 0.11
N ALA A 412 5.16 3.06 0.48
CA ALA A 412 3.81 2.68 0.07
C ALA A 412 2.75 3.64 0.65
N MET A 413 2.85 4.01 1.92
CA MET A 413 1.96 4.99 2.55
C MET A 413 2.03 6.36 1.86
N ALA A 414 3.17 6.71 1.27
CA ALA A 414 3.34 7.93 0.48
C ALA A 414 3.01 7.75 -1.01
N GLY A 415 2.53 6.58 -1.44
CA GLY A 415 2.21 6.28 -2.83
C GLY A 415 3.43 6.18 -3.76
N SER A 416 4.63 5.95 -3.22
CA SER A 416 5.90 5.93 -3.96
C SER A 416 6.48 4.53 -4.20
N ALA A 417 6.00 3.51 -3.50
CA ALA A 417 6.41 2.13 -3.74
C ALA A 417 5.69 1.52 -4.95
N GLN A 418 6.39 0.65 -5.68
CA GLN A 418 5.75 -0.15 -6.73
C GLN A 418 4.88 -1.23 -6.09
N PRO A 419 3.62 -1.44 -6.54
CA PRO A 419 2.72 -2.45 -5.98
C PRO A 419 3.34 -3.84 -5.91
N ALA A 420 4.04 -4.28 -6.95
CA ALA A 420 4.68 -5.58 -7.00
C ALA A 420 5.72 -5.82 -5.89
N TRP A 421 6.39 -4.77 -5.40
CA TRP A 421 7.32 -4.88 -4.28
C TRP A 421 6.58 -5.12 -2.97
N ILE A 422 5.43 -4.44 -2.81
CA ILE A 422 4.57 -4.60 -1.62
C ILE A 422 3.94 -5.98 -1.60
N ASP A 423 3.43 -6.46 -2.74
CA ASP A 423 2.86 -7.81 -2.87
C ASP A 423 3.91 -8.88 -2.52
N ALA A 424 5.14 -8.76 -3.04
CA ALA A 424 6.23 -9.68 -2.73
C ALA A 424 6.61 -9.65 -1.23
N ALA A 425 6.67 -8.47 -0.63
CA ALA A 425 6.94 -8.33 0.80
C ALA A 425 5.83 -8.96 1.65
N LEU A 426 4.56 -8.71 1.34
CA LEU A 426 3.41 -9.30 2.03
C LEU A 426 3.39 -10.82 1.92
N LEU A 427 3.69 -11.39 0.75
CA LEU A 427 3.81 -12.84 0.56
C LEU A 427 4.90 -13.44 1.46
N GLN A 428 6.04 -12.76 1.57
CA GLN A 428 7.13 -13.22 2.43
C GLN A 428 6.81 -13.08 3.92
N MET A 429 6.17 -11.98 4.32
CA MET A 429 5.76 -11.75 5.71
C MET A 429 4.71 -12.75 6.19
N GLN A 430 3.90 -13.33 5.31
CA GLN A 430 2.90 -14.36 5.63
C GLN A 430 3.48 -15.75 5.90
N GLN A 431 4.76 -15.98 5.65
CA GLN A 431 5.38 -17.29 5.89
C GLN A 431 5.69 -17.46 7.38
N SER A 432 5.22 -18.54 7.99
CA SER A 432 5.56 -18.89 9.38
C SER A 432 7.03 -19.29 9.50
N GLN A 433 7.68 -18.90 10.58
CA GLN A 433 9.04 -19.32 10.94
C GLN A 433 9.07 -20.41 12.04
N ALA A 434 7.93 -20.94 12.44
CA ALA A 434 7.83 -21.96 13.48
C ALA A 434 8.72 -23.19 13.22
N ALA A 435 8.82 -23.62 11.96
CA ALA A 435 9.68 -24.76 11.58
C ALA A 435 11.19 -24.51 11.81
N LEU A 436 11.60 -23.24 11.89
CA LEU A 436 12.99 -22.91 12.18
C LEU A 436 13.39 -23.24 13.61
N VAL A 437 12.46 -23.25 14.55
CA VAL A 437 12.73 -23.56 15.97
C VAL A 437 13.36 -24.95 16.09
N GLU A 438 12.76 -25.97 15.50
CA GLU A 438 13.32 -27.32 15.52
C GLU A 438 14.62 -27.45 14.73
N LEU A 439 14.72 -26.77 13.60
CA LEU A 439 15.93 -26.78 12.77
C LEU A 439 17.10 -26.16 13.54
N LEU A 440 16.92 -24.98 14.09
CA LEU A 440 17.94 -24.25 14.84
C LEU A 440 18.35 -25.00 16.12
N ALA A 441 17.39 -25.61 16.82
CA ALA A 441 17.67 -26.45 17.99
C ALA A 441 18.57 -27.63 17.64
N ARG A 442 18.29 -28.34 16.52
CA ARG A 442 19.13 -29.46 16.03
C ARG A 442 20.55 -29.04 15.69
N HIS A 443 20.75 -27.77 15.29
CA HIS A 443 22.06 -27.21 14.98
C HIS A 443 22.71 -26.48 16.16
N GLY A 444 22.17 -26.62 17.37
CA GLY A 444 22.76 -26.09 18.60
C GLY A 444 22.65 -24.56 18.73
N CYS A 445 21.59 -23.95 18.19
CA CYS A 445 21.30 -22.54 18.41
C CYS A 445 21.21 -22.23 19.90
N ARG A 446 21.86 -21.16 20.35
CA ARG A 446 21.90 -20.75 21.76
C ARG A 446 21.48 -19.31 21.95
N ALA A 447 21.74 -18.48 20.95
CA ALA A 447 21.41 -17.06 20.95
C ALA A 447 20.60 -16.72 19.70
N CYS A 448 19.46 -16.09 19.93
CA CYS A 448 18.53 -15.71 18.88
C CYS A 448 17.75 -14.45 19.32
N THR A 449 17.30 -13.66 18.37
CA THR A 449 16.31 -12.60 18.53
C THR A 449 15.54 -12.45 17.24
N ASP A 450 14.34 -11.95 17.28
CA ASP A 450 13.62 -11.54 16.07
C ASP A 450 14.07 -10.13 15.63
N VAL A 451 13.91 -9.79 14.34
CA VAL A 451 14.27 -8.48 13.81
C VAL A 451 12.99 -7.74 13.45
N THR A 452 12.65 -6.73 14.23
CA THR A 452 11.41 -5.95 14.13
C THR A 452 11.64 -4.44 13.96
N GLY A 453 10.91 -3.59 14.66
CA GLY A 453 10.92 -2.14 14.48
C GLY A 453 12.27 -1.46 14.72
N PHE A 454 13.14 -2.00 15.55
CA PHE A 454 14.49 -1.45 15.80
C PHE A 454 15.50 -1.80 14.70
N GLY A 455 15.11 -2.67 13.75
CA GLY A 455 15.92 -3.07 12.62
C GLY A 455 17.11 -3.96 13.01
N LEU A 456 17.84 -4.44 12.00
CA LEU A 456 18.94 -5.39 12.18
C LEU A 456 19.97 -4.91 13.21
N LEU A 457 20.42 -3.67 13.10
CA LEU A 457 21.48 -3.14 13.95
C LEU A 457 21.01 -2.87 15.38
N GLY A 458 19.73 -2.52 15.57
CA GLY A 458 19.15 -2.36 16.91
C GLY A 458 19.11 -3.69 17.67
N HIS A 459 18.56 -4.74 17.04
CA HIS A 459 18.49 -6.07 17.68
C HIS A 459 19.87 -6.73 17.83
N LEU A 460 20.78 -6.54 16.87
CA LEU A 460 22.17 -6.95 17.05
C LEU A 460 22.83 -6.22 18.22
N GLY A 461 22.50 -4.95 18.43
CA GLY A 461 22.94 -4.17 19.59
C GLY A 461 22.47 -4.75 20.91
N GLU A 462 21.22 -5.26 20.97
CA GLU A 462 20.71 -5.97 22.16
C GLU A 462 21.50 -7.27 22.40
N MET A 463 21.77 -8.05 21.36
CA MET A 463 22.59 -9.26 21.45
C MET A 463 24.03 -8.96 21.94
N LEU A 464 24.62 -7.87 21.46
CA LEU A 464 25.92 -7.41 21.92
C LEU A 464 25.87 -6.92 23.37
N GLY A 465 24.77 -6.25 23.78
CA GLY A 465 24.55 -5.83 25.17
C GLY A 465 24.45 -7.00 26.14
N ALA A 466 23.89 -8.13 25.69
CA ALA A 466 23.79 -9.39 26.43
C ALA A 466 25.08 -10.24 26.38
N SER A 467 26.14 -9.73 25.74
CA SER A 467 27.41 -10.43 25.55
C SER A 467 28.56 -9.74 26.29
N PRO A 468 29.51 -10.50 26.90
CA PRO A 468 30.63 -9.90 27.61
C PRO A 468 31.56 -9.10 26.68
N ASP A 469 32.17 -8.04 27.19
CA ASP A 469 33.23 -7.32 26.48
C ASP A 469 34.52 -8.15 26.44
N PRO A 470 35.27 -8.08 25.34
CA PRO A 470 35.14 -7.23 24.16
C PRO A 470 34.51 -7.97 22.92
N CYS A 471 33.26 -8.33 22.96
CA CYS A 471 32.60 -8.94 21.81
C CYS A 471 32.40 -7.91 20.67
N ARG A 472 32.92 -8.23 19.48
CA ARG A 472 32.79 -7.41 18.26
C ARG A 472 32.19 -8.23 17.13
N VAL A 473 31.41 -7.58 16.26
CA VAL A 473 30.74 -8.22 15.12
C VAL A 473 31.23 -7.61 13.81
N VAL A 474 31.55 -8.46 12.86
CA VAL A 474 31.89 -8.07 11.49
C VAL A 474 30.70 -8.42 10.58
N LEU A 475 30.05 -7.40 10.03
CA LEU A 475 28.97 -7.55 9.07
C LEU A 475 29.48 -7.38 7.65
N LYS A 476 29.17 -8.33 6.78
CA LYS A 476 29.41 -8.22 5.34
C LYS A 476 28.16 -7.60 4.70
N ALA A 477 28.19 -6.29 4.43
CA ALA A 477 27.03 -5.55 3.93
C ALA A 477 26.39 -6.20 2.69
N ALA A 478 27.22 -6.66 1.75
CA ALA A 478 26.77 -7.34 0.53
C ALA A 478 26.10 -8.72 0.77
N ALA A 479 26.26 -9.30 1.99
CA ALA A 479 25.63 -10.57 2.34
C ALA A 479 24.26 -10.39 3.04
N ILE A 480 23.88 -9.17 3.37
CA ILE A 480 22.59 -8.88 4.01
C ILE A 480 21.49 -8.86 2.93
N PRO A 481 20.57 -9.83 2.94
CA PRO A 481 19.53 -9.88 1.92
C PRO A 481 18.51 -8.75 2.15
N ALA A 482 18.12 -8.06 1.09
CA ALA A 482 17.11 -7.02 1.09
C ALA A 482 15.87 -7.44 0.32
N LEU A 483 14.69 -7.03 0.78
CA LEU A 483 13.43 -7.18 0.04
C LEU A 483 13.50 -6.41 -1.28
N ALA A 484 12.86 -6.95 -2.31
CA ALA A 484 12.79 -6.30 -3.61
C ALA A 484 12.27 -4.85 -3.49
N GLY A 485 13.00 -3.89 -4.04
CA GLY A 485 12.68 -2.47 -3.97
C GLY A 485 13.16 -1.74 -2.71
N ALA A 486 13.63 -2.42 -1.66
CA ALA A 486 14.07 -1.76 -0.44
C ALA A 486 15.30 -0.87 -0.66
N LEU A 487 16.35 -1.38 -1.31
CA LEU A 487 17.57 -0.60 -1.59
C LEU A 487 17.31 0.60 -2.49
N PRO A 488 16.64 0.47 -3.67
CA PRO A 488 16.30 1.63 -4.48
C PRO A 488 15.46 2.70 -3.77
N LEU A 489 14.61 2.30 -2.81
CA LEU A 489 13.84 3.26 -2.01
C LEU A 489 14.69 3.94 -0.95
N LEU A 490 15.63 3.23 -0.33
CA LEU A 490 16.63 3.84 0.58
C LEU A 490 17.49 4.87 -0.14
N GLU A 491 17.97 4.58 -1.34
CA GLU A 491 18.73 5.52 -2.19
C GLU A 491 17.93 6.78 -2.53
N GLN A 492 16.59 6.67 -2.58
CA GLN A 492 15.67 7.79 -2.75
C GLN A 492 15.36 8.54 -1.44
N GLY A 493 15.93 8.11 -0.31
CA GLY A 493 15.73 8.72 1.01
C GLY A 493 14.50 8.25 1.78
N TRP A 494 13.84 7.16 1.34
CA TRP A 494 12.74 6.57 2.10
C TRP A 494 13.25 5.81 3.31
N ALA A 495 12.64 6.06 4.47
CA ALA A 495 12.97 5.37 5.70
C ALA A 495 11.73 5.24 6.61
N SER A 496 11.73 4.28 7.52
CA SER A 496 10.67 4.16 8.52
C SER A 496 10.69 5.32 9.52
N SER A 497 9.57 5.59 10.20
CA SER A 497 9.49 6.62 11.24
C SER A 497 10.44 6.37 12.43
N LEU A 498 10.85 5.12 12.65
CA LEU A 498 11.84 4.76 13.68
C LEU A 498 13.30 4.95 13.25
N ALA A 499 13.58 5.10 11.95
CA ALA A 499 14.96 5.18 11.45
C ALA A 499 15.83 6.25 12.13
N PRO A 500 15.35 7.48 12.41
CA PRO A 500 16.17 8.48 13.13
C PRO A 500 16.50 8.06 14.56
N SER A 501 15.60 7.34 15.23
CA SER A 501 15.83 6.80 16.58
C SER A 501 16.83 5.65 16.55
N ASN A 502 16.66 4.74 15.59
CA ASN A 502 17.56 3.60 15.39
C ASN A 502 18.99 4.06 15.05
N ALA A 503 19.13 5.09 14.23
CA ALA A 503 20.45 5.66 13.91
C ALA A 503 21.17 6.22 15.14
N ARG A 504 20.44 6.88 16.08
CA ARG A 504 21.03 7.35 17.33
C ARG A 504 21.50 6.21 18.24
N ALA A 505 20.72 5.14 18.31
CA ALA A 505 21.10 3.95 19.08
C ALA A 505 22.34 3.28 18.49
N LEU A 506 22.49 3.28 17.17
CA LEU A 506 23.66 2.72 16.49
C LEU A 506 24.95 3.46 16.84
N ALA A 507 24.92 4.79 16.99
CA ALA A 507 26.09 5.58 17.34
C ALA A 507 26.76 5.11 18.66
N LEU A 508 25.99 4.47 19.54
CA LEU A 508 26.52 3.88 20.79
C LEU A 508 27.23 2.53 20.57
N LEU A 509 27.13 1.95 19.40
CA LEU A 509 27.64 0.61 19.05
C LEU A 509 28.76 0.65 18.00
N GLU A 510 29.15 1.85 17.50
CA GLU A 510 30.09 2.01 16.39
C GLU A 510 31.43 1.30 16.63
N GLU A 511 31.91 1.23 17.88
CA GLU A 511 33.15 0.53 18.22
C GLU A 511 33.03 -1.01 18.24
N ARG A 512 31.79 -1.54 18.29
CA ARG A 512 31.52 -2.98 18.42
C ARG A 512 31.03 -3.62 17.11
N ILE A 513 30.65 -2.84 16.12
CA ILE A 513 30.15 -3.31 14.82
C ILE A 513 31.04 -2.78 13.71
N GLN A 514 31.68 -3.67 12.99
CA GLN A 514 32.47 -3.35 11.80
C GLN A 514 31.69 -3.75 10.54
N LEU A 515 31.45 -2.80 9.65
CA LEU A 515 30.86 -3.06 8.33
C LEU A 515 31.99 -3.29 7.31
N ASN A 516 31.99 -4.45 6.68
CA ASN A 516 32.86 -4.77 5.55
C ASN A 516 32.03 -4.72 4.26
N GLY A 517 32.28 -3.73 3.45
CA GLY A 517 31.64 -3.50 2.15
C GLY A 517 32.34 -2.36 1.43
N PRO A 518 32.05 -2.12 0.14
CA PRO A 518 32.46 -0.89 -0.50
C PRO A 518 31.93 0.29 0.32
N ALA A 519 32.78 1.26 0.58
CA ALA A 519 32.49 2.45 1.38
C ALA A 519 31.68 3.51 0.59
N ASP A 520 30.80 3.10 -0.32
CA ASP A 520 29.96 3.99 -1.15
C ASP A 520 28.47 3.82 -0.82
#